data_13bb16c9f400ba922ef1223250fd3651
#
_entry.id   13bb16c9f400ba922ef1223250fd3651
#
_cell.length_a   1.000
_cell.length_b   1.000
_cell.length_c   1.000
_cell.angle_alpha   90.00
_cell.angle_beta   90.00
_cell.angle_gamma   90.00
#
_symmetry.space_group_name_H-M   'P 1'
#
loop_
_entity.id
_entity.type
_entity.pdbx_description
1 polymer ?
#
loop_
_entity_poly.entity_id
_entity_poly.type
_entity_poly.pdbx_seq_one_letter_code
_entity_poly.pdbx_strand_id
1 'polypeptide(L)'
;MSTLGTLEAGSRYDLRVGLSPDAPDESELKDDGQGAFGYVHSYETSSRYDGPGLRAVLFVSGCLLRCTYCHNPDTWHLKDGTYVSAQQVVDRLGQFASALRALDGGLTISGGEVMVQLAFTKRILAGAKQMGLHTAIETSGFLGDRVDESYLSVLDLVLLDIKSSNPDTYKAVTGRDLAPTLRFAERLAKMNKPVWVRFTLVPGHTDDPANVEGIAKFVAPMKNVEWVEVQPFHKMGEFKWKAMNLEYKHINTPPPTSDLVNRVIEQFRAAGCRAR
;
A
#
# COMPACT_ATOMS: atom_id res chain seq x y z
N MET A 1 -29.21 1.70 -22.36
CA MET A 1 -27.87 2.11 -22.79
C MET A 1 -27.46 3.29 -21.90
N SER A 2 -26.77 3.04 -20.81
CA SER A 2 -26.30 4.09 -19.89
C SER A 2 -24.89 4.48 -20.35
N THR A 3 -24.75 5.71 -20.79
CA THR A 3 -23.47 6.34 -21.11
C THR A 3 -22.61 6.40 -19.88
N LEU A 4 -21.61 5.53 -19.78
CA LEU A 4 -20.49 5.70 -18.86
C LEU A 4 -19.74 6.96 -19.30
N GLY A 5 -20.03 8.07 -18.62
CA GLY A 5 -19.29 9.30 -18.79
C GLY A 5 -17.82 9.05 -18.54
N THR A 6 -16.99 9.53 -19.44
CA THR A 6 -15.55 9.63 -19.28
C THR A 6 -15.27 10.32 -17.95
N LEU A 7 -14.78 9.56 -16.97
CA LEU A 7 -14.34 10.10 -15.68
C LEU A 7 -13.06 10.90 -15.96
N GLU A 8 -13.15 12.21 -15.89
CA GLU A 8 -11.95 13.05 -15.81
C GLU A 8 -11.12 12.62 -14.61
N ALA A 9 -9.83 12.40 -14.85
CA ALA A 9 -8.87 12.12 -13.78
C ALA A 9 -8.90 13.31 -12.80
N GLY A 10 -9.36 13.09 -11.57
CA GLY A 10 -9.43 14.09 -10.53
C GLY A 10 -10.75 14.15 -9.76
N SER A 11 -11.91 13.86 -10.37
CA SER A 11 -13.19 14.23 -9.77
C SER A 11 -13.74 13.31 -8.67
N ARG A 12 -13.27 12.09 -8.51
CA ARG A 12 -13.76 11.15 -7.47
C ARG A 12 -12.90 11.09 -6.21
N TYR A 13 -11.64 11.51 -6.29
CA TYR A 13 -10.66 11.33 -5.22
C TYR A 13 -9.90 12.61 -4.87
N ASP A 14 -10.35 13.77 -5.40
CA ASP A 14 -9.73 15.04 -5.07
C ASP A 14 -10.02 15.38 -3.60
N LEU A 15 -9.00 15.35 -2.79
CA LEU A 15 -9.07 15.77 -1.38
C LEU A 15 -9.46 17.24 -1.23
N ARG A 16 -9.37 18.04 -2.29
CA ARG A 16 -9.85 19.42 -2.32
C ARG A 16 -11.38 19.49 -2.37
N VAL A 17 -12.06 18.42 -2.80
CA VAL A 17 -13.53 18.36 -2.76
C VAL A 17 -13.98 18.32 -1.31
N GLY A 18 -14.46 19.46 -0.82
CA GLY A 18 -14.88 19.68 0.57
C GLY A 18 -13.82 20.28 1.50
N LEU A 19 -12.63 20.65 0.97
CA LEU A 19 -11.75 21.60 1.66
C LEU A 19 -12.28 23.02 1.45
N SER A 20 -12.10 23.88 2.49
CA SER A 20 -12.44 25.30 2.40
C SER A 20 -11.78 25.93 1.18
N PRO A 21 -12.49 26.79 0.44
CA PRO A 21 -11.86 27.61 -0.60
C PRO A 21 -10.70 28.50 -0.06
N ASP A 22 -10.60 28.64 1.26
CA ASP A 22 -9.53 29.34 1.95
C ASP A 22 -8.34 28.42 2.31
N ALA A 23 -8.22 27.24 1.69
CA ALA A 23 -7.03 26.40 1.87
C ALA A 23 -5.78 27.20 1.43
N PRO A 24 -4.74 27.31 2.29
CA PRO A 24 -3.59 28.14 1.99
C PRO A 24 -2.91 27.69 0.69
N ASP A 25 -2.39 28.66 -0.06
CA ASP A 25 -1.57 28.43 -1.25
C ASP A 25 -0.32 27.61 -0.86
N GLU A 26 0.16 26.74 -1.75
CA GLU A 26 1.39 25.94 -1.53
C GLU A 26 2.60 26.81 -1.13
N SER A 27 2.65 28.06 -1.60
CA SER A 27 3.70 29.03 -1.26
C SER A 27 3.66 29.50 0.20
N GLU A 28 2.50 29.38 0.86
CA GLU A 28 2.29 29.80 2.26
C GLU A 28 2.51 28.64 3.24
N LEU A 29 2.53 27.39 2.74
CA LEU A 29 2.68 26.20 3.55
C LEU A 29 4.16 25.93 3.84
N LYS A 30 4.62 26.32 5.03
CA LYS A 30 5.97 25.96 5.51
C LYS A 30 5.93 24.58 6.11
N ASP A 31 6.67 23.63 5.51
CA ASP A 31 6.97 22.36 6.14
C ASP A 31 7.80 22.62 7.41
N ASP A 32 7.29 22.19 8.57
CA ASP A 32 7.99 22.30 9.85
C ASP A 32 9.07 21.20 10.02
N GLY A 33 9.30 20.37 8.99
CA GLY A 33 10.19 19.20 9.03
C GLY A 33 9.67 18.07 9.93
N GLN A 34 8.50 18.25 10.53
CA GLN A 34 7.86 17.29 11.43
C GLN A 34 6.58 16.66 10.84
N GLY A 35 6.36 16.82 9.53
CA GLY A 35 5.27 16.21 8.81
C GLY A 35 3.92 16.90 9.00
N ALA A 36 3.91 18.21 9.21
CA ALA A 36 2.67 18.98 9.22
C ALA A 36 1.96 18.91 7.88
N PHE A 37 2.72 18.77 6.78
CA PHE A 37 2.23 18.72 5.41
C PHE A 37 2.81 17.54 4.66
N GLY A 38 2.11 17.11 3.60
CA GLY A 38 2.54 16.03 2.72
C GLY A 38 1.73 15.98 1.43
N TYR A 39 2.14 15.10 0.54
CA TYR A 39 1.55 14.92 -0.77
C TYR A 39 0.65 13.69 -0.79
N VAL A 40 -0.63 13.88 -1.08
CA VAL A 40 -1.65 12.84 -1.14
C VAL A 40 -2.14 12.69 -2.57
N HIS A 41 -2.22 11.46 -3.06
CA HIS A 41 -2.74 11.15 -4.37
C HIS A 41 -4.28 11.10 -4.35
N SER A 42 -4.84 10.27 -3.47
CA SER A 42 -6.29 10.02 -3.43
C SER A 42 -6.73 9.43 -2.10
N TYR A 43 -8.05 9.29 -1.94
CA TYR A 43 -8.67 8.76 -0.74
C TYR A 43 -9.87 7.89 -1.10
N GLU A 44 -9.97 6.70 -0.49
CA GLU A 44 -11.10 5.79 -0.61
C GLU A 44 -11.72 5.55 0.78
N THR A 45 -13.04 5.50 0.88
CA THR A 45 -13.75 5.46 2.17
C THR A 45 -14.33 4.10 2.54
N SER A 46 -14.26 3.10 1.66
CA SER A 46 -15.04 1.86 1.82
C SER A 46 -14.35 0.60 1.26
N SER A 47 -13.03 0.50 1.40
CA SER A 47 -12.33 -0.72 0.98
C SER A 47 -12.53 -1.87 1.97
N ARG A 48 -12.60 -3.09 1.44
CA ARG A 48 -12.59 -4.36 2.19
C ARG A 48 -11.36 -5.21 1.92
N TYR A 49 -10.43 -4.69 1.13
CA TYR A 49 -9.23 -5.42 0.68
C TYR A 49 -7.94 -4.92 1.33
N ASP A 50 -7.99 -3.81 2.04
CA ASP A 50 -6.80 -3.12 2.53
C ASP A 50 -6.61 -3.26 4.05
N GLY A 51 -6.93 -4.44 4.58
CA GLY A 51 -6.81 -4.78 6.00
C GLY A 51 -8.12 -5.27 6.61
N PRO A 52 -8.19 -5.45 7.94
CA PRO A 52 -9.36 -5.95 8.62
C PRO A 52 -10.51 -4.93 8.66
N GLY A 53 -11.74 -5.42 8.59
CA GLY A 53 -12.95 -4.60 8.66
C GLY A 53 -13.13 -3.68 7.45
N LEU A 54 -13.88 -2.60 7.62
CA LEU A 54 -14.04 -1.58 6.59
C LEU A 54 -12.91 -0.55 6.67
N ARG A 55 -12.22 -0.29 5.57
CA ARG A 55 -11.06 0.61 5.56
C ARG A 55 -11.37 1.92 4.85
N ALA A 56 -11.01 3.02 5.49
CA ALA A 56 -10.63 4.21 4.77
C ALA A 56 -9.18 4.02 4.30
N VAL A 57 -8.90 4.27 3.02
CA VAL A 57 -7.55 4.13 2.45
C VAL A 57 -7.08 5.49 1.97
N LEU A 58 -5.94 5.93 2.48
CA LEU A 58 -5.24 7.12 2.02
C LEU A 58 -4.09 6.70 1.12
N PHE A 59 -4.10 7.14 -0.12
CA PHE A 59 -3.00 6.90 -1.06
C PHE A 59 -2.07 8.11 -1.08
N VAL A 60 -0.83 7.94 -0.60
CA VAL A 60 0.18 9.00 -0.64
C VAL A 60 1.02 8.92 -1.91
N SER A 61 1.61 10.06 -2.30
CA SER A 61 2.52 10.14 -3.45
C SER A 61 3.98 9.93 -3.03
N GLY A 62 4.82 9.59 -4.01
CA GLY A 62 6.23 9.28 -3.82
C GLY A 62 6.49 7.78 -3.68
N CYS A 63 7.27 7.20 -4.59
CA CYS A 63 7.72 5.82 -4.54
C CYS A 63 9.11 5.69 -5.14
N LEU A 64 9.99 4.91 -4.50
CA LEU A 64 11.32 4.62 -5.02
C LEU A 64 11.38 3.37 -5.88
N LEU A 65 10.35 2.52 -5.84
CA LEU A 65 10.23 1.35 -6.69
C LEU A 65 9.66 1.74 -8.06
N ARG A 66 9.91 0.89 -9.05
CA ARG A 66 9.36 1.00 -10.41
C ARG A 66 8.76 -0.36 -10.81
N CYS A 67 7.78 -0.78 -10.01
CA CYS A 67 7.14 -2.08 -10.23
C CYS A 67 6.52 -2.14 -11.62
N THR A 68 6.89 -3.17 -12.39
CA THR A 68 6.47 -3.29 -13.80
C THR A 68 4.97 -3.47 -13.98
N TYR A 69 4.27 -3.91 -12.92
CA TYR A 69 2.82 -4.11 -12.85
C TYR A 69 2.13 -3.12 -11.89
N CYS A 70 2.72 -1.95 -11.65
CA CYS A 70 2.17 -0.96 -10.72
C CYS A 70 0.77 -0.52 -11.14
N HIS A 71 -0.19 -0.55 -10.21
CA HIS A 71 -1.54 -0.04 -10.44
C HIS A 71 -1.62 1.48 -10.36
N ASN A 72 -0.67 2.10 -9.65
CA ASN A 72 -0.65 3.54 -9.40
C ASN A 72 0.69 4.18 -9.83
N PRO A 73 1.11 4.06 -11.11
CA PRO A 73 2.36 4.70 -11.56
C PRO A 73 2.31 6.22 -11.40
N ASP A 74 1.13 6.80 -11.39
CA ASP A 74 0.82 8.20 -11.12
C ASP A 74 1.11 8.65 -9.68
N THR A 75 1.52 7.73 -8.80
CA THR A 75 2.02 8.05 -7.45
C THR A 75 3.55 8.07 -7.35
N TRP A 76 4.29 7.81 -8.43
CA TRP A 76 5.74 7.65 -8.35
C TRP A 76 6.48 8.92 -7.93
N HIS A 77 6.03 10.07 -8.42
CA HIS A 77 6.65 11.34 -8.06
C HIS A 77 5.89 12.01 -6.91
N LEU A 78 6.64 12.52 -5.95
CA LEU A 78 6.06 13.11 -4.74
C LEU A 78 5.10 14.27 -5.07
N LYS A 79 5.54 15.16 -5.95
CA LYS A 79 4.79 16.38 -6.31
C LYS A 79 3.64 16.15 -7.30
N ASP A 80 3.42 14.92 -7.76
CA ASP A 80 2.23 14.59 -8.56
C ASP A 80 0.98 14.48 -7.68
N GLY A 81 1.16 14.42 -6.36
CA GLY A 81 0.06 14.48 -5.39
C GLY A 81 -0.38 15.90 -5.06
N THR A 82 -1.51 15.99 -4.37
CA THR A 82 -2.01 17.25 -3.78
C THR A 82 -1.30 17.51 -2.45
N TYR A 83 -0.74 18.70 -2.28
CA TYR A 83 -0.09 19.13 -1.02
C TYR A 83 -1.16 19.52 -0.01
N VAL A 84 -1.21 18.85 1.13
CA VAL A 84 -2.24 19.01 2.16
C VAL A 84 -1.64 18.93 3.55
N SER A 85 -2.30 19.53 4.56
CA SER A 85 -1.90 19.34 5.95
C SER A 85 -2.36 17.98 6.50
N ALA A 86 -1.59 17.42 7.42
CA ALA A 86 -1.98 16.19 8.14
C ALA A 86 -3.30 16.41 8.92
N GLN A 87 -3.54 17.63 9.43
CA GLN A 87 -4.78 17.96 10.13
C GLN A 87 -6.00 17.89 9.21
N GLN A 88 -5.91 18.41 7.98
CA GLN A 88 -7.01 18.30 6.99
C GLN A 88 -7.37 16.83 6.71
N VAL A 89 -6.36 15.95 6.59
CA VAL A 89 -6.59 14.52 6.38
C VAL A 89 -7.25 13.88 7.62
N VAL A 90 -6.79 14.22 8.82
CA VAL A 90 -7.36 13.73 10.09
C VAL A 90 -8.79 14.20 10.25
N ASP A 91 -9.10 15.47 9.99
CA ASP A 91 -10.45 16.03 10.05
C ASP A 91 -11.40 15.34 9.07
N ARG A 92 -10.91 15.08 7.85
CA ARG A 92 -11.66 14.32 6.84
C ARG A 92 -11.95 12.89 7.30
N LEU A 93 -10.96 12.21 7.86
CA LEU A 93 -11.11 10.86 8.42
C LEU A 93 -12.15 10.86 9.56
N GLY A 94 -12.16 11.90 10.40
CA GLY A 94 -13.09 12.07 11.51
C GLY A 94 -14.56 11.98 11.10
N GLN A 95 -14.90 12.42 9.88
CA GLN A 95 -16.27 12.33 9.35
C GLN A 95 -16.77 10.89 9.19
N PHE A 96 -15.86 9.92 9.05
CA PHE A 96 -16.17 8.51 8.85
C PHE A 96 -15.84 7.64 10.07
N ALA A 97 -15.20 8.20 11.10
CA ALA A 97 -14.64 7.44 12.22
C ALA A 97 -15.67 6.59 12.96
N SER A 98 -16.90 7.09 13.17
CA SER A 98 -17.97 6.34 13.84
C SER A 98 -18.41 5.12 13.02
N ALA A 99 -18.58 5.28 11.71
CA ALA A 99 -18.96 4.19 10.82
C ALA A 99 -17.84 3.13 10.72
N LEU A 100 -16.58 3.57 10.62
CA LEU A 100 -15.43 2.68 10.58
C LEU A 100 -15.35 1.84 11.87
N ARG A 101 -15.49 2.45 13.05
CA ARG A 101 -15.48 1.71 14.32
C ARG A 101 -16.62 0.71 14.41
N ALA A 102 -17.83 1.08 13.98
CA ALA A 102 -19.00 0.19 14.02
C ALA A 102 -18.84 -1.05 13.11
N LEU A 103 -17.92 -1.01 12.16
CA LEU A 103 -17.62 -2.07 11.20
C LEU A 103 -16.24 -2.72 11.43
N ASP A 104 -15.71 -2.62 12.66
CA ASP A 104 -14.39 -3.14 13.06
C ASP A 104 -13.26 -2.71 12.09
N GLY A 105 -13.38 -1.51 11.58
CA GLY A 105 -12.53 -0.97 10.53
C GLY A 105 -11.52 0.05 11.02
N GLY A 106 -10.95 0.79 10.06
CA GLY A 106 -9.95 1.79 10.39
C GLY A 106 -9.33 2.46 9.18
N LEU A 107 -8.13 3.00 9.38
CA LEU A 107 -7.33 3.65 8.36
C LEU A 107 -6.23 2.72 7.84
N THR A 108 -6.08 2.65 6.52
CA THR A 108 -4.87 2.14 5.87
C THR A 108 -4.24 3.26 5.07
N ILE A 109 -2.93 3.45 5.22
CA ILE A 109 -2.18 4.33 4.34
C ILE A 109 -1.41 3.46 3.35
N SER A 110 -1.62 3.71 2.07
CA SER A 110 -1.03 3.03 0.92
C SER A 110 -0.58 4.07 -0.13
N GLY A 111 -0.54 3.74 -1.41
CA GLY A 111 -0.30 4.67 -2.51
C GLY A 111 0.97 4.37 -3.28
N GLY A 112 1.94 5.27 -3.26
CA GLY A 112 3.29 5.02 -3.74
C GLY A 112 4.07 4.14 -2.76
N GLU A 113 4.83 4.77 -1.86
CA GLU A 113 5.48 4.11 -0.72
C GLU A 113 5.29 5.00 0.51
N VAL A 114 4.54 4.51 1.47
CA VAL A 114 4.15 5.24 2.68
C VAL A 114 5.36 5.79 3.47
N MET A 115 6.47 5.06 3.43
CA MET A 115 7.71 5.41 4.14
C MET A 115 8.51 6.54 3.47
N VAL A 116 8.10 7.03 2.31
CA VAL A 116 8.68 8.24 1.70
C VAL A 116 8.33 9.49 2.52
N GLN A 117 7.15 9.50 3.15
CA GLN A 117 6.61 10.63 3.91
C GLN A 117 6.38 10.26 5.40
N LEU A 118 7.38 9.68 6.07
CA LEU A 118 7.25 9.09 7.42
C LEU A 118 6.66 10.05 8.46
N ALA A 119 7.14 11.29 8.54
CA ALA A 119 6.65 12.24 9.54
C ALA A 119 5.18 12.61 9.31
N PHE A 120 4.79 12.84 8.05
CA PHE A 120 3.42 13.15 7.65
C PHE A 120 2.47 11.99 7.93
N THR A 121 2.81 10.78 7.47
CA THR A 121 1.96 9.60 7.66
C THR A 121 1.85 9.20 9.13
N LYS A 122 2.91 9.40 9.95
CA LYS A 122 2.89 9.19 11.39
C LYS A 122 1.85 10.08 12.09
N ARG A 123 1.79 11.38 11.74
CA ARG A 123 0.78 12.30 12.31
C ARG A 123 -0.63 11.85 12.01
N ILE A 124 -0.89 11.42 10.77
CA ILE A 124 -2.22 10.93 10.37
C ILE A 124 -2.58 9.64 11.12
N LEU A 125 -1.64 8.68 11.21
CA LEU A 125 -1.83 7.46 11.96
C LEU A 125 -2.10 7.72 13.45
N ALA A 126 -1.36 8.64 14.06
CA ALA A 126 -1.58 9.05 15.44
C ALA A 126 -2.97 9.67 15.64
N GLY A 127 -3.42 10.53 14.72
CA GLY A 127 -4.79 11.08 14.72
C GLY A 127 -5.86 9.99 14.60
N ALA A 128 -5.65 9.00 13.73
CA ALA A 128 -6.56 7.85 13.60
C ALA A 128 -6.62 7.02 14.91
N LYS A 129 -5.48 6.80 15.56
CA LYS A 129 -5.41 6.12 16.88
C LYS A 129 -6.19 6.88 17.95
N GLN A 130 -6.07 8.22 17.99
CA GLN A 130 -6.84 9.04 18.93
C GLN A 130 -8.35 8.94 18.72
N MET A 131 -8.80 8.66 17.49
CA MET A 131 -10.20 8.38 17.18
C MET A 131 -10.63 6.94 17.51
N GLY A 132 -9.74 6.10 18.05
CA GLY A 132 -9.99 4.69 18.32
C GLY A 132 -10.10 3.81 17.07
N LEU A 133 -9.46 4.22 15.97
CA LEU A 133 -9.45 3.46 14.73
C LEU A 133 -8.26 2.49 14.71
N HIS A 134 -8.47 1.33 14.11
CA HIS A 134 -7.38 0.41 13.75
C HIS A 134 -6.54 1.02 12.65
N THR A 135 -5.22 0.97 12.77
CA THR A 135 -4.27 1.61 11.85
C THR A 135 -3.41 0.60 11.14
N ALA A 136 -3.30 0.75 9.81
CA ALA A 136 -2.45 -0.08 8.99
C ALA A 136 -1.67 0.75 7.97
N ILE A 137 -0.56 0.21 7.50
CA ILE A 137 0.14 0.70 6.31
C ILE A 137 0.32 -0.44 5.32
N GLU A 138 0.33 -0.11 4.04
CA GLU A 138 0.79 -0.98 2.98
C GLU A 138 2.13 -0.48 2.45
N THR A 139 3.12 -1.36 2.41
CA THR A 139 4.50 -0.98 2.08
C THR A 139 5.27 -2.13 1.44
N SER A 140 6.21 -1.79 0.58
CA SER A 140 7.24 -2.72 0.10
C SER A 140 8.28 -3.08 1.16
N GLY A 141 8.34 -2.34 2.27
CA GLY A 141 9.38 -2.47 3.29
C GLY A 141 10.77 -1.99 2.85
N PHE A 142 10.94 -1.50 1.62
CA PHE A 142 12.25 -1.09 1.08
C PHE A 142 12.91 0.02 1.93
N LEU A 143 12.13 0.90 2.50
CA LEU A 143 12.60 1.98 3.39
C LEU A 143 12.49 1.63 4.88
N GLY A 144 12.30 0.36 5.23
CA GLY A 144 12.08 -0.10 6.60
C GLY A 144 13.21 0.28 7.59
N ASP A 145 14.44 0.42 7.12
CA ASP A 145 15.59 0.87 7.94
C ASP A 145 15.43 2.34 8.42
N ARG A 146 14.55 3.14 7.81
CA ARG A 146 14.24 4.52 8.21
C ARG A 146 13.15 4.64 9.27
N VAL A 147 12.41 3.58 9.51
CA VAL A 147 11.28 3.56 10.44
C VAL A 147 11.80 3.42 11.86
N ASP A 148 11.42 4.33 12.75
CA ASP A 148 11.72 4.23 14.18
C ASP A 148 10.63 3.47 14.96
N GLU A 149 10.88 3.17 16.22
CA GLU A 149 9.91 2.49 17.10
C GLU A 149 8.67 3.36 17.35
N SER A 150 8.83 4.68 17.37
CA SER A 150 7.75 5.61 17.57
C SER A 150 6.76 5.65 16.40
N TYR A 151 7.24 5.35 15.18
CA TYR A 151 6.37 5.12 14.02
C TYR A 151 5.62 3.79 14.15
N LEU A 152 6.34 2.73 14.52
CA LEU A 152 5.73 1.40 14.69
C LEU A 152 4.70 1.36 15.83
N SER A 153 4.85 2.22 16.85
CA SER A 153 3.90 2.27 17.98
C SER A 153 2.51 2.77 17.59
N VAL A 154 2.38 3.55 16.52
CA VAL A 154 1.07 4.03 16.02
C VAL A 154 0.44 3.10 14.98
N LEU A 155 1.03 1.94 14.74
CA LEU A 155 0.52 0.92 13.83
C LEU A 155 -0.04 -0.28 14.59
N ASP A 156 -1.17 -0.80 14.12
CA ASP A 156 -1.71 -2.09 14.55
C ASP A 156 -1.31 -3.21 13.60
N LEU A 157 -1.18 -2.92 12.30
CA LEU A 157 -0.91 -3.89 11.26
C LEU A 157 0.02 -3.32 10.17
N VAL A 158 0.88 -4.17 9.62
CA VAL A 158 1.65 -3.86 8.41
C VAL A 158 1.24 -4.83 7.30
N LEU A 159 0.73 -4.30 6.18
CA LEU A 159 0.53 -5.04 4.94
C LEU A 159 1.86 -4.97 4.18
N LEU A 160 2.63 -6.05 4.21
CA LEU A 160 3.99 -6.09 3.68
C LEU A 160 4.04 -6.81 2.34
N ASP A 161 4.38 -6.09 1.29
CA ASP A 161 4.59 -6.65 -0.04
C ASP A 161 5.93 -7.39 -0.14
N ILE A 162 5.91 -8.71 -0.26
CA ILE A 162 7.08 -9.50 -0.65
C ILE A 162 6.87 -9.98 -2.09
N LYS A 163 7.45 -9.24 -3.03
CA LYS A 163 7.14 -9.42 -4.46
C LYS A 163 7.88 -10.59 -5.12
N SER A 164 8.94 -11.07 -4.49
CA SER A 164 9.70 -12.27 -4.88
C SER A 164 10.65 -12.67 -3.75
N SER A 165 11.00 -13.96 -3.65
CA SER A 165 12.13 -14.45 -2.83
C SER A 165 13.44 -14.50 -3.60
N ASN A 166 13.36 -14.52 -4.94
CA ASN A 166 14.52 -14.51 -5.82
C ASN A 166 14.98 -13.05 -6.02
N PRO A 167 16.23 -12.68 -5.67
CA PRO A 167 16.74 -11.31 -5.79
C PRO A 167 16.71 -10.77 -7.23
N ASP A 168 17.00 -11.60 -8.21
CA ASP A 168 17.03 -11.17 -9.62
C ASP A 168 15.61 -10.89 -10.12
N THR A 169 14.66 -11.78 -9.80
CA THR A 169 13.24 -11.56 -10.09
C THR A 169 12.73 -10.32 -9.37
N TYR A 170 13.04 -10.17 -8.08
CA TYR A 170 12.63 -8.98 -7.32
C TYR A 170 13.14 -7.70 -7.97
N LYS A 171 14.43 -7.68 -8.36
CA LYS A 171 15.05 -6.53 -9.02
C LYS A 171 14.45 -6.27 -10.40
N ALA A 172 14.17 -7.33 -11.18
CA ALA A 172 13.52 -7.21 -12.49
C ALA A 172 12.11 -6.60 -12.40
N VAL A 173 11.32 -6.97 -11.38
CA VAL A 173 9.94 -6.49 -11.23
C VAL A 173 9.83 -5.17 -10.49
N THR A 174 10.79 -4.80 -9.63
CA THR A 174 10.71 -3.59 -8.77
C THR A 174 11.73 -2.51 -9.08
N GLY A 175 12.82 -2.85 -9.77
CA GLY A 175 13.97 -1.99 -9.98
C GLY A 175 14.84 -1.78 -8.72
N ARG A 176 14.63 -2.55 -7.65
CA ARG A 176 15.32 -2.42 -6.36
C ARG A 176 15.79 -3.77 -5.83
N ASP A 177 16.68 -3.72 -4.84
CA ASP A 177 17.18 -4.93 -4.19
C ASP A 177 16.18 -5.45 -3.13
N LEU A 178 16.10 -6.76 -2.98
CA LEU A 178 15.19 -7.47 -2.06
C LEU A 178 15.58 -7.31 -0.58
N ALA A 179 16.87 -7.28 -0.30
CA ALA A 179 17.40 -7.38 1.06
C ALA A 179 16.79 -6.38 2.08
N PRO A 180 16.53 -5.10 1.74
CA PRO A 180 15.88 -4.18 2.68
C PRO A 180 14.48 -4.64 3.13
N THR A 181 13.68 -5.17 2.19
CA THR A 181 12.33 -5.71 2.50
C THR A 181 12.40 -6.88 3.49
N LEU A 182 13.35 -7.82 3.27
CA LEU A 182 13.51 -8.96 4.17
C LEU A 182 13.99 -8.53 5.57
N ARG A 183 14.97 -7.60 5.67
CA ARG A 183 15.39 -7.05 6.97
C ARG A 183 14.25 -6.39 7.73
N PHE A 184 13.38 -5.67 7.01
CA PHE A 184 12.21 -5.06 7.64
C PHE A 184 11.23 -6.12 8.15
N ALA A 185 10.95 -7.17 7.38
CA ALA A 185 10.13 -8.29 7.81
C ALA A 185 10.68 -8.96 9.08
N GLU A 186 11.99 -9.24 9.11
CA GLU A 186 12.67 -9.82 10.29
C GLU A 186 12.58 -8.91 11.52
N ARG A 187 12.72 -7.59 11.32
CA ARG A 187 12.56 -6.61 12.39
C ARG A 187 11.14 -6.62 12.95
N LEU A 188 10.12 -6.64 12.09
CA LEU A 188 8.72 -6.74 12.50
C LEU A 188 8.46 -8.04 13.28
N ALA A 189 9.07 -9.16 12.85
CA ALA A 189 8.97 -10.43 13.55
C ALA A 189 9.60 -10.39 14.95
N LYS A 190 10.79 -9.79 15.09
CA LYS A 190 11.44 -9.60 16.41
C LYS A 190 10.61 -8.75 17.35
N MET A 191 9.88 -7.78 16.84
CA MET A 191 9.00 -6.89 17.60
C MET A 191 7.59 -7.48 17.82
N ASN A 192 7.32 -8.66 17.29
CA ASN A 192 5.99 -9.28 17.25
C ASN A 192 4.90 -8.33 16.72
N LYS A 193 5.24 -7.48 15.74
CA LYS A 193 4.30 -6.57 15.08
C LYS A 193 3.45 -7.35 14.10
N PRO A 194 2.09 -7.29 14.16
CA PRO A 194 1.22 -8.00 13.23
C PRO A 194 1.51 -7.64 11.77
N VAL A 195 1.58 -8.66 10.92
CA VAL A 195 1.87 -8.53 9.48
C VAL A 195 0.91 -9.39 8.68
N TRP A 196 0.37 -8.82 7.61
CA TRP A 196 -0.16 -9.59 6.49
C TRP A 196 0.82 -9.46 5.33
N VAL A 197 1.34 -10.57 4.86
CA VAL A 197 2.24 -10.60 3.70
C VAL A 197 1.38 -10.58 2.44
N ARG A 198 1.66 -9.66 1.53
CA ARG A 198 1.03 -9.55 0.22
C ARG A 198 1.96 -10.06 -0.87
N PHE A 199 1.44 -10.94 -1.70
CA PHE A 199 2.16 -11.51 -2.83
C PHE A 199 1.36 -11.33 -4.11
N THR A 200 1.82 -10.44 -4.99
CA THR A 200 1.20 -10.26 -6.31
C THR A 200 1.63 -11.37 -7.25
N LEU A 201 0.66 -12.18 -7.65
CA LEU A 201 0.85 -13.33 -8.55
C LEU A 201 0.72 -12.91 -10.00
N VAL A 202 1.86 -12.73 -10.67
CA VAL A 202 1.95 -12.31 -12.08
C VAL A 202 2.43 -13.50 -12.93
N PRO A 203 1.57 -14.09 -13.79
CA PRO A 203 1.94 -15.24 -14.61
C PRO A 203 3.18 -15.00 -15.46
N GLY A 204 4.12 -15.95 -15.45
CA GLY A 204 5.38 -15.86 -16.18
C GLY A 204 6.44 -14.95 -15.55
N HIS A 205 6.15 -14.33 -14.40
CA HIS A 205 7.07 -13.40 -13.74
C HIS A 205 7.33 -13.74 -12.27
N THR A 206 6.27 -13.88 -11.46
CA THR A 206 6.40 -14.15 -10.02
C THR A 206 5.91 -15.55 -9.63
N ASP A 207 5.28 -16.29 -10.53
CA ASP A 207 4.57 -17.55 -10.33
C ASP A 207 5.46 -18.79 -10.32
N ASP A 208 6.78 -18.66 -10.51
CA ASP A 208 7.72 -19.76 -10.41
C ASP A 208 7.55 -20.48 -9.06
N PRO A 209 7.36 -21.85 -9.07
CA PRO A 209 7.17 -22.60 -7.83
C PRO A 209 8.30 -22.42 -6.80
N ALA A 210 9.55 -22.33 -7.24
CA ALA A 210 10.70 -22.12 -6.34
C ALA A 210 10.68 -20.72 -5.72
N ASN A 211 10.23 -19.71 -6.48
CA ASN A 211 10.02 -18.35 -5.96
C ASN A 211 8.95 -18.32 -4.87
N VAL A 212 7.80 -18.93 -5.09
CA VAL A 212 6.71 -19.02 -4.12
C VAL A 212 7.15 -19.78 -2.87
N GLU A 213 7.82 -20.93 -3.06
CA GLU A 213 8.36 -21.74 -1.97
C GLU A 213 9.39 -20.96 -1.13
N GLY A 214 10.24 -20.16 -1.77
CA GLY A 214 11.22 -19.32 -1.08
C GLY A 214 10.56 -18.28 -0.17
N ILE A 215 9.48 -17.62 -0.63
CA ILE A 215 8.69 -16.70 0.22
C ILE A 215 8.05 -17.48 1.37
N ALA A 216 7.41 -18.63 1.07
CA ALA A 216 6.74 -19.45 2.06
C ALA A 216 7.70 -19.91 3.17
N LYS A 217 8.89 -20.40 2.83
CA LYS A 217 9.95 -20.80 3.78
C LYS A 217 10.45 -19.62 4.63
N PHE A 218 10.52 -18.43 4.05
CA PHE A 218 10.95 -17.24 4.76
C PHE A 218 9.91 -16.76 5.79
N VAL A 219 8.62 -16.78 5.44
CA VAL A 219 7.57 -16.24 6.31
C VAL A 219 6.97 -17.26 7.29
N ALA A 220 7.00 -18.56 6.98
CA ALA A 220 6.39 -19.61 7.82
C ALA A 220 6.88 -19.62 9.28
N PRO A 221 8.17 -19.39 9.62
CA PRO A 221 8.62 -19.33 11.00
C PRO A 221 8.22 -18.03 11.74
N MET A 222 7.68 -17.02 11.05
CA MET A 222 7.35 -15.72 11.62
C MET A 222 5.96 -15.74 12.28
N LYS A 223 5.92 -15.85 13.62
CA LYS A 223 4.68 -15.97 14.40
C LYS A 223 3.76 -14.73 14.33
N ASN A 224 4.33 -13.59 13.95
CA ASN A 224 3.61 -12.32 13.77
C ASN A 224 2.94 -12.19 12.40
N VAL A 225 3.19 -13.11 11.47
CA VAL A 225 2.47 -13.15 10.18
C VAL A 225 1.13 -13.82 10.38
N GLU A 226 0.06 -13.04 10.29
CA GLU A 226 -1.30 -13.52 10.46
C GLU A 226 -1.88 -14.12 9.19
N TRP A 227 -1.55 -13.55 8.04
CA TRP A 227 -2.01 -13.96 6.71
C TRP A 227 -0.93 -13.79 5.65
N VAL A 228 -0.96 -14.67 4.66
CA VAL A 228 -0.39 -14.45 3.34
C VAL A 228 -1.54 -14.26 2.35
N GLU A 229 -1.62 -13.08 1.74
CA GLU A 229 -2.64 -12.74 0.75
C GLU A 229 -2.05 -12.86 -0.65
N VAL A 230 -2.53 -13.86 -1.41
CA VAL A 230 -2.18 -13.99 -2.82
C VAL A 230 -3.07 -13.04 -3.61
N GLN A 231 -2.47 -12.02 -4.20
CA GLN A 231 -3.17 -11.02 -5.01
C GLN A 231 -3.06 -11.37 -6.50
N PRO A 232 -4.14 -11.86 -7.14
CA PRO A 232 -4.11 -12.15 -8.56
C PRO A 232 -3.84 -10.87 -9.37
N PHE A 233 -2.86 -10.93 -10.26
CA PHE A 233 -2.56 -9.83 -11.18
C PHE A 233 -3.77 -9.49 -12.05
N HIS A 234 -4.02 -8.20 -12.24
CA HIS A 234 -5.00 -7.66 -13.17
C HIS A 234 -4.51 -6.34 -13.79
N LYS A 235 -5.10 -5.94 -14.92
CA LYS A 235 -4.66 -4.78 -15.70
C LYS A 235 -5.44 -3.49 -15.44
N MET A 236 -6.09 -3.36 -14.29
CA MET A 236 -6.92 -2.18 -14.01
C MET A 236 -6.14 -0.87 -13.97
N GLY A 237 -4.82 -0.90 -13.75
CA GLY A 237 -3.94 0.28 -13.81
C GLY A 237 -3.38 0.62 -15.20
N GLU A 238 -3.61 -0.21 -16.24
CA GLU A 238 -3.01 -0.03 -17.56
C GLU A 238 -3.30 1.34 -18.19
N PHE A 239 -4.51 1.85 -18.01
CA PHE A 239 -4.90 3.16 -18.56
C PHE A 239 -4.05 4.31 -17.99
N LYS A 240 -3.55 4.20 -16.76
CA LYS A 240 -2.68 5.20 -16.14
C LYS A 240 -1.30 5.23 -16.81
N TRP A 241 -0.73 4.05 -17.09
CA TRP A 241 0.53 3.95 -17.85
C TRP A 241 0.41 4.63 -19.21
N LYS A 242 -0.70 4.37 -19.92
CA LYS A 242 -0.97 5.02 -21.20
C LYS A 242 -1.14 6.55 -21.05
N ALA A 243 -1.87 6.99 -20.03
CA ALA A 243 -2.07 8.43 -19.77
C ALA A 243 -0.77 9.16 -19.44
N MET A 244 0.19 8.46 -18.80
CA MET A 244 1.53 8.98 -18.49
C MET A 244 2.54 8.79 -19.64
N ASN A 245 2.11 8.27 -20.80
CA ASN A 245 2.97 7.93 -21.93
C ASN A 245 4.13 6.97 -21.53
N LEU A 246 3.83 6.02 -20.63
CA LEU A 246 4.76 4.99 -20.20
C LEU A 246 4.46 3.65 -20.87
N GLU A 247 5.52 2.88 -21.18
CA GLU A 247 5.37 1.53 -21.70
C GLU A 247 4.89 0.59 -20.60
N TYR A 248 3.73 -0.08 -20.81
CA TYR A 248 3.21 -1.09 -19.92
C TYR A 248 3.70 -2.48 -20.32
N LYS A 249 4.69 -3.03 -19.62
CA LYS A 249 5.33 -4.30 -19.97
C LYS A 249 4.40 -5.51 -19.92
N HIS A 250 3.29 -5.42 -19.20
CA HIS A 250 2.33 -6.51 -19.00
C HIS A 250 1.09 -6.43 -19.89
N ILE A 251 1.16 -5.70 -21.02
CA ILE A 251 0.05 -5.55 -21.94
C ILE A 251 -0.51 -6.91 -22.43
N ASN A 252 0.38 -7.90 -22.65
CA ASN A 252 0.04 -9.24 -23.11
C ASN A 252 -0.02 -10.28 -21.96
N THR A 253 0.27 -9.92 -20.70
CA THR A 253 0.19 -10.83 -19.58
C THR A 253 -1.27 -11.07 -19.20
N PRO A 254 -1.78 -12.31 -19.24
CA PRO A 254 -3.15 -12.60 -18.81
C PRO A 254 -3.24 -12.56 -17.27
N PRO A 255 -4.43 -12.33 -16.70
CA PRO A 255 -4.67 -12.65 -15.30
C PRO A 255 -4.36 -14.13 -15.01
N PRO A 256 -3.93 -14.46 -13.78
CA PRO A 256 -3.71 -15.87 -13.41
C PRO A 256 -5.03 -16.64 -13.44
N THR A 257 -4.96 -17.91 -13.85
CA THR A 257 -6.11 -18.83 -13.77
C THR A 257 -6.41 -19.18 -12.30
N SER A 258 -7.65 -19.58 -12.01
CA SER A 258 -8.03 -20.05 -10.68
C SER A 258 -7.14 -21.20 -10.19
N ASP A 259 -6.76 -22.13 -11.10
CA ASP A 259 -5.87 -23.24 -10.76
C ASP A 259 -4.48 -22.76 -10.35
N LEU A 260 -3.94 -21.76 -11.04
CA LEU A 260 -2.66 -21.14 -10.68
C LEU A 260 -2.73 -20.44 -9.31
N VAL A 261 -3.81 -19.70 -9.05
CA VAL A 261 -4.04 -19.05 -7.74
C VAL A 261 -4.13 -20.11 -6.65
N ASN A 262 -4.94 -21.15 -6.85
CA ASN A 262 -5.10 -22.24 -5.88
C ASN A 262 -3.77 -22.96 -5.63
N ARG A 263 -3.00 -23.27 -6.67
CA ARG A 263 -1.66 -23.86 -6.51
C ARG A 263 -0.78 -23.03 -5.60
N VAL A 264 -0.73 -21.73 -5.81
CA VAL A 264 0.12 -20.81 -5.02
C VAL A 264 -0.37 -20.72 -3.56
N ILE A 265 -1.67 -20.63 -3.34
CA ILE A 265 -2.25 -20.65 -1.99
C ILE A 265 -1.88 -21.94 -1.27
N GLU A 266 -2.02 -23.10 -1.94
CA GLU A 266 -1.68 -24.41 -1.35
C GLU A 266 -0.18 -24.55 -1.07
N GLN A 267 0.72 -23.96 -1.89
CA GLN A 267 2.16 -23.94 -1.59
C GLN A 267 2.45 -23.19 -0.28
N PHE A 268 1.82 -22.04 -0.05
CA PHE A 268 1.94 -21.30 1.22
C PHE A 268 1.39 -22.12 2.39
N ARG A 269 0.23 -22.76 2.23
CA ARG A 269 -0.42 -23.57 3.27
C ARG A 269 0.43 -24.82 3.62
N ALA A 270 1.00 -25.48 2.62
CA ALA A 270 1.89 -26.64 2.81
C ALA A 270 3.15 -26.29 3.61
N ALA A 271 3.62 -25.05 3.53
CA ALA A 271 4.73 -24.54 4.36
C ALA A 271 4.30 -24.12 5.78
N GLY A 272 3.01 -24.20 6.11
CA GLY A 272 2.47 -23.83 7.43
C GLY A 272 1.96 -22.38 7.54
N CYS A 273 1.88 -21.64 6.43
CA CYS A 273 1.31 -20.30 6.43
C CYS A 273 -0.22 -20.36 6.38
N ARG A 274 -0.88 -19.39 7.04
CA ARG A 274 -2.30 -19.11 6.77
C ARG A 274 -2.37 -18.30 5.48
N ALA A 275 -2.92 -18.89 4.40
CA ALA A 275 -2.97 -18.22 3.09
C ALA A 275 -4.38 -18.19 2.50
N ARG A 276 -4.67 -17.11 1.77
CA ARG A 276 -5.94 -16.88 1.07
C ARG A 276 -5.72 -16.13 -0.22
#